data_c7f837fb359100f8689972fd804b9162
#
_entry.id   c7f837fb359100f8689972fd804b9162
#
_cell.length_a   1.000
_cell.length_b   1.000
_cell.length_c   1.000
_cell.angle_alpha   90.00
_cell.angle_beta   90.00
_cell.angle_gamma   90.00
#
_symmetry.space_group_name_H-M   'P 1'
#
loop_
_entity.id
_entity.type
_entity.pdbx_description
1 polymer ?
#
loop_
_entity_poly.entity_id
_entity_poly.type
_entity_poly.pdbx_seq_one_letter_code
_entity_poly.pdbx_strand_id
1 'polypeptide(L)'
;MAIKIVNKTRSEQHILMREQRILLKAQDCPFICHLYAAQQSADRVYFITEYLLGGSLGAMIKMCGSLDINHVRFYTAEIACGLQFLHQRYIVHRDIKPDNIMLDRSGHIRLIDLGLAQDGVTSSNKISGVTGTLQFMAPEVLLEEDYDTAVDWWSLGIVVSWMAAGQSPFYHGSIRRKVIKAITRKEPKFPPWLDADVKHLLERLLRKKPEERLGVYRNIRGHRFFDTIDWEVLELKRSRPLFKPFKEILENRNMLWLEDKTPLHPMDGFSYTSPSWTRMLRRIRL
;
A
#
# COMPACT_ATOMS: atom_id res chain seq x y z
N MET A 1 -11.79 -6.90 -13.44
CA MET A 1 -11.27 -5.53 -13.45
C MET A 1 -11.94 -4.72 -12.36
N ALA A 2 -11.24 -3.72 -11.82
CA ALA A 2 -11.80 -2.68 -10.97
C ALA A 2 -11.66 -1.33 -11.69
N ILE A 3 -12.59 -0.41 -11.44
CA ILE A 3 -12.56 0.93 -12.02
C ILE A 3 -12.67 1.93 -10.88
N LYS A 4 -11.60 2.72 -10.69
CA LYS A 4 -11.61 3.89 -9.79
C LYS A 4 -12.03 5.10 -10.61
N ILE A 5 -13.15 5.72 -10.23
CA ILE A 5 -13.71 6.90 -10.90
C ILE A 5 -13.46 8.11 -10.00
N VAL A 6 -12.82 9.14 -10.54
CA VAL A 6 -12.52 10.38 -9.82
C VAL A 6 -13.04 11.57 -10.62
N ASN A 7 -13.76 12.47 -9.96
CA ASN A 7 -14.21 13.73 -10.57
C ASN A 7 -13.00 14.66 -10.78
N LYS A 8 -12.95 15.29 -11.97
CA LYS A 8 -11.94 16.29 -12.28
C LYS A 8 -12.26 17.61 -11.57
N THR A 9 -11.30 18.07 -10.78
CA THR A 9 -11.27 19.47 -10.34
C THR A 9 -10.02 20.12 -10.92
N ARG A 10 -10.05 21.40 -11.29
CA ARG A 10 -8.87 22.09 -11.84
C ARG A 10 -7.68 22.08 -10.87
N SER A 11 -7.96 22.16 -9.58
CA SER A 11 -6.94 22.16 -8.53
C SER A 11 -6.26 20.79 -8.33
N GLU A 12 -6.89 19.69 -8.75
CA GLU A 12 -6.41 18.32 -8.48
C GLU A 12 -5.84 17.59 -9.72
N GLN A 13 -5.86 18.23 -10.87
CA GLN A 13 -5.35 17.61 -12.11
C GLN A 13 -3.90 17.12 -11.98
N HIS A 14 -3.05 17.90 -11.30
CA HIS A 14 -1.66 17.52 -11.07
C HIS A 14 -1.53 16.28 -10.16
N ILE A 15 -2.48 16.07 -9.23
CA ILE A 15 -2.54 14.89 -8.36
C ILE A 15 -2.89 13.66 -9.19
N LEU A 16 -3.89 13.76 -10.06
CA LEU A 16 -4.32 12.67 -10.94
C LEU A 16 -3.24 12.27 -11.94
N MET A 17 -2.54 13.25 -12.53
CA MET A 17 -1.40 13.01 -13.41
C MET A 17 -0.24 12.34 -12.67
N ARG A 18 0.01 12.73 -11.42
CA ARG A 18 1.03 12.12 -10.58
C ARG A 18 0.66 10.67 -10.23
N GLU A 19 -0.58 10.40 -9.82
CA GLU A 19 -1.06 9.05 -9.52
C GLU A 19 -0.87 8.12 -10.74
N GLN A 20 -1.29 8.58 -11.92
CA GLN A 20 -1.12 7.83 -13.16
C GLN A 20 0.35 7.54 -13.46
N ARG A 21 1.21 8.56 -13.38
CA ARG A 21 2.66 8.42 -13.62
C ARG A 21 3.31 7.43 -12.65
N ILE A 22 2.92 7.46 -11.37
CA ILE A 22 3.44 6.53 -10.35
C ILE A 22 2.95 5.10 -10.63
N LEU A 23 1.68 4.92 -10.95
CA LEU A 23 1.12 3.63 -11.35
C LEU A 23 1.87 3.03 -12.55
N LEU A 24 2.22 3.86 -13.55
CA LEU A 24 3.01 3.43 -14.70
C LEU A 24 4.44 3.00 -14.32
N LYS A 25 5.10 3.74 -13.43
CA LYS A 25 6.43 3.38 -12.91
C LYS A 25 6.42 2.10 -12.07
N ALA A 26 5.26 1.75 -11.49
CA ALA A 26 5.11 0.62 -10.58
C ALA A 26 4.64 -0.68 -11.26
N GLN A 27 4.39 -0.69 -12.57
CA GLN A 27 3.77 -1.82 -13.27
C GLN A 27 4.55 -3.13 -13.22
N ASP A 28 5.88 -3.06 -13.13
CA ASP A 28 6.73 -4.25 -13.09
C ASP A 28 6.80 -4.89 -11.70
N CYS A 29 6.24 -4.25 -10.67
CA CYS A 29 6.22 -4.80 -9.32
C CYS A 29 5.07 -5.80 -9.14
N PRO A 30 5.35 -7.06 -8.78
CA PRO A 30 4.30 -8.06 -8.56
C PRO A 30 3.48 -7.82 -7.29
N PHE A 31 3.87 -6.88 -6.42
CA PHE A 31 3.20 -6.53 -5.17
C PHE A 31 2.48 -5.19 -5.20
N ILE A 32 2.38 -4.56 -6.38
CA ILE A 32 1.63 -3.32 -6.59
C ILE A 32 0.50 -3.60 -7.59
N CYS A 33 -0.65 -2.96 -7.37
CA CYS A 33 -1.82 -3.13 -8.21
C CYS A 33 -1.52 -2.68 -9.65
N HIS A 34 -1.80 -3.57 -10.61
CA HIS A 34 -1.52 -3.32 -12.02
C HIS A 34 -2.56 -2.37 -12.64
N LEU A 35 -2.09 -1.34 -13.34
CA LEU A 35 -2.91 -0.43 -14.12
C LEU A 35 -3.06 -0.97 -15.55
N TYR A 36 -4.28 -1.30 -15.97
CA TYR A 36 -4.56 -1.71 -17.36
C TYR A 36 -4.75 -0.52 -18.28
N ALA A 37 -5.50 0.47 -17.82
CA ALA A 37 -5.73 1.69 -18.61
C ALA A 37 -6.04 2.88 -17.68
N ALA A 38 -5.73 4.08 -18.17
CA ALA A 38 -6.19 5.33 -17.60
C ALA A 38 -6.91 6.10 -18.72
N GLN A 39 -8.14 6.54 -18.47
CA GLN A 39 -8.96 7.25 -19.42
C GLN A 39 -9.66 8.45 -18.79
N GLN A 40 -10.15 9.35 -19.58
CA GLN A 40 -10.84 10.54 -19.11
C GLN A 40 -12.07 10.88 -19.96
N SER A 41 -13.10 11.40 -19.31
CA SER A 41 -14.24 12.08 -19.93
C SER A 41 -14.14 13.59 -19.68
N ALA A 42 -15.21 14.34 -20.02
CA ALA A 42 -15.29 15.77 -19.76
C ALA A 42 -15.01 16.14 -18.30
N ASP A 43 -15.58 15.39 -17.36
CA ASP A 43 -15.65 15.70 -15.93
C ASP A 43 -14.99 14.66 -15.03
N ARG A 44 -14.54 13.52 -15.56
CA ARG A 44 -14.02 12.37 -14.79
C ARG A 44 -12.75 11.79 -15.36
N VAL A 45 -12.00 11.11 -14.49
CA VAL A 45 -10.94 10.18 -14.87
C VAL A 45 -11.28 8.79 -14.39
N TYR A 46 -10.77 7.80 -15.10
CA TYR A 46 -11.01 6.38 -14.89
C TYR A 46 -9.67 5.67 -14.83
N PHE A 47 -9.33 5.09 -13.69
CA PHE A 47 -8.21 4.17 -13.56
C PHE A 47 -8.76 2.74 -13.60
N ILE A 48 -8.40 1.99 -14.63
CA ILE A 48 -8.84 0.60 -14.85
C ILE A 48 -7.69 -0.29 -14.39
N THR A 49 -7.91 -1.02 -13.29
CA THR A 49 -6.90 -1.84 -12.64
C THR A 49 -7.30 -3.31 -12.57
N GLU A 50 -6.37 -4.15 -12.12
CA GLU A 50 -6.69 -5.53 -11.80
C GLU A 50 -7.76 -5.59 -10.69
N TYR A 51 -8.62 -6.61 -10.75
CA TYR A 51 -9.61 -6.88 -9.72
C TYR A 51 -9.07 -7.91 -8.74
N LEU A 52 -9.04 -7.54 -7.46
CA LEU A 52 -8.40 -8.31 -6.39
C LEU A 52 -9.48 -9.05 -5.58
N LEU A 53 -9.63 -10.34 -5.86
CA LEU A 53 -10.71 -11.19 -5.32
C LEU A 53 -10.55 -11.58 -3.86
N GLY A 54 -9.33 -11.49 -3.30
CA GLY A 54 -9.04 -11.96 -1.96
C GLY A 54 -9.49 -11.03 -0.81
N GLY A 55 -10.08 -9.87 -1.15
CA GLY A 55 -10.45 -8.87 -0.16
C GLY A 55 -9.25 -8.10 0.40
N SER A 56 -9.48 -7.21 1.38
CA SER A 56 -8.42 -6.45 2.03
C SER A 56 -7.85 -7.19 3.23
N LEU A 57 -6.56 -6.93 3.51
CA LEU A 57 -5.90 -7.39 4.73
C LEU A 57 -6.64 -6.88 5.98
N GLY A 58 -7.23 -5.67 5.91
CA GLY A 58 -8.05 -5.11 6.97
C GLY A 58 -9.31 -5.94 7.26
N ALA A 59 -10.00 -6.40 6.23
CA ALA A 59 -11.14 -7.29 6.38
C ALA A 59 -10.72 -8.63 6.99
N MET A 60 -9.60 -9.20 6.57
CA MET A 60 -9.04 -10.43 7.11
C MET A 60 -8.70 -10.30 8.60
N ILE A 61 -7.99 -9.23 9.00
CA ILE A 61 -7.66 -8.96 10.40
C ILE A 61 -8.94 -8.79 11.23
N LYS A 62 -9.93 -8.04 10.72
CA LYS A 62 -11.20 -7.83 11.41
C LYS A 62 -11.96 -9.14 11.64
N MET A 63 -11.89 -10.06 10.70
CA MET A 63 -12.55 -11.36 10.78
C MET A 63 -11.84 -12.31 11.77
N CYS A 64 -10.49 -12.32 11.75
CA CYS A 64 -9.68 -13.25 12.55
C CYS A 64 -9.29 -12.70 13.93
N GLY A 65 -9.41 -11.39 14.16
CA GLY A 65 -8.87 -10.69 15.33
C GLY A 65 -7.37 -10.44 15.22
N SER A 66 -6.58 -11.49 14.98
CA SER A 66 -5.15 -11.46 14.68
C SER A 66 -4.79 -12.61 13.75
N LEU A 67 -3.62 -12.56 13.14
CA LEU A 67 -3.15 -13.58 12.20
C LEU A 67 -2.08 -14.46 12.85
N ASP A 68 -1.99 -15.71 12.39
CA ASP A 68 -0.89 -16.62 12.72
C ASP A 68 0.47 -16.00 12.31
N ILE A 69 1.52 -16.33 13.07
CA ILE A 69 2.87 -15.78 12.89
C ILE A 69 3.45 -15.99 11.49
N ASN A 70 3.12 -17.11 10.84
CA ASN A 70 3.61 -17.39 9.49
C ASN A 70 2.91 -16.50 8.45
N HIS A 71 1.60 -16.21 8.64
CA HIS A 71 0.89 -15.21 7.82
C HIS A 71 1.47 -13.81 8.02
N VAL A 72 1.73 -13.42 9.28
CA VAL A 72 2.35 -12.13 9.59
C VAL A 72 3.71 -12.00 8.87
N ARG A 73 4.55 -13.04 8.96
CA ARG A 73 5.86 -13.09 8.31
C ARG A 73 5.76 -12.97 6.80
N PHE A 74 4.92 -13.80 6.20
CA PHE A 74 4.73 -13.86 4.75
C PHE A 74 4.23 -12.52 4.18
N TYR A 75 3.14 -11.99 4.73
CA TYR A 75 2.59 -10.71 4.24
C TYR A 75 3.52 -9.54 4.51
N THR A 76 4.20 -9.50 5.66
CA THR A 76 5.19 -8.45 5.95
C THR A 76 6.33 -8.48 4.93
N ALA A 77 6.81 -9.66 4.54
CA ALA A 77 7.87 -9.80 3.55
C ALA A 77 7.39 -9.31 2.17
N GLU A 78 6.20 -9.67 1.73
CA GLU A 78 5.65 -9.21 0.44
C GLU A 78 5.42 -7.69 0.43
N ILE A 79 4.89 -7.11 1.52
CA ILE A 79 4.72 -5.65 1.64
C ILE A 79 6.09 -4.97 1.59
N ALA A 80 7.09 -5.52 2.28
CA ALA A 80 8.45 -4.98 2.26
C ALA A 80 9.05 -4.98 0.84
N CYS A 81 8.82 -6.03 0.03
CA CYS A 81 9.23 -6.04 -1.38
C CYS A 81 8.56 -4.91 -2.18
N GLY A 82 7.25 -4.71 -2.00
CA GLY A 82 6.51 -3.63 -2.64
C GLY A 82 7.04 -2.25 -2.26
N LEU A 83 7.30 -2.01 -0.97
CA LEU A 83 7.88 -0.76 -0.46
C LEU A 83 9.30 -0.54 -0.99
N GLN A 84 10.17 -1.55 -0.94
CA GLN A 84 11.53 -1.46 -1.48
C GLN A 84 11.52 -1.11 -2.97
N PHE A 85 10.60 -1.69 -3.75
CA PHE A 85 10.46 -1.38 -5.16
C PHE A 85 10.09 0.10 -5.40
N LEU A 86 9.15 0.66 -4.62
CA LEU A 86 8.77 2.08 -4.69
C LEU A 86 9.93 2.99 -4.27
N HIS A 87 10.57 2.69 -3.13
CA HIS A 87 11.64 3.51 -2.56
C HIS A 87 12.87 3.57 -3.46
N GLN A 88 13.23 2.47 -4.14
CA GLN A 88 14.30 2.44 -5.16
C GLN A 88 14.01 3.35 -6.36
N ARG A 89 12.74 3.71 -6.58
CA ARG A 89 12.28 4.63 -7.61
C ARG A 89 11.95 6.02 -7.08
N TYR A 90 12.40 6.29 -5.85
CA TYR A 90 12.17 7.58 -5.17
C TYR A 90 10.69 7.90 -4.98
N ILE A 91 9.85 6.87 -4.76
CA ILE A 91 8.42 6.99 -4.54
C ILE A 91 8.10 6.63 -3.09
N VAL A 92 7.37 7.51 -2.38
CA VAL A 92 6.82 7.28 -1.05
C VAL A 92 5.32 7.07 -1.17
N HIS A 93 4.78 6.01 -0.55
CA HIS A 93 3.36 5.65 -0.64
C HIS A 93 2.46 6.56 0.22
N ARG A 94 2.86 6.85 1.45
CA ARG A 94 2.21 7.75 2.43
C ARG A 94 0.87 7.29 3.04
N ASP A 95 0.27 6.20 2.57
CA ASP A 95 -0.98 5.67 3.14
C ASP A 95 -0.98 4.14 3.22
N ILE A 96 0.11 3.56 3.72
CA ILE A 96 0.20 2.13 4.01
C ILE A 96 -0.68 1.82 5.22
N LYS A 97 -1.74 1.03 4.97
CA LYS A 97 -2.70 0.55 5.98
C LYS A 97 -3.34 -0.75 5.51
N PRO A 98 -3.93 -1.54 6.41
CA PRO A 98 -4.54 -2.83 6.05
C PRO A 98 -5.62 -2.74 4.97
N ASP A 99 -6.35 -1.61 4.88
CA ASP A 99 -7.38 -1.40 3.85
C ASP A 99 -6.79 -1.19 2.45
N ASN A 100 -5.56 -0.67 2.36
CA ASN A 100 -4.84 -0.44 1.11
C ASN A 100 -3.92 -1.63 0.72
N ILE A 101 -4.01 -2.75 1.42
CA ILE A 101 -3.33 -3.99 1.13
C ILE A 101 -4.39 -5.02 0.79
N MET A 102 -4.50 -5.35 -0.49
CA MET A 102 -5.48 -6.33 -0.98
C MET A 102 -4.80 -7.66 -1.24
N LEU A 103 -5.59 -8.73 -1.28
CA LEU A 103 -5.13 -10.06 -1.67
C LEU A 103 -5.60 -10.36 -3.11
N ASP A 104 -4.70 -10.89 -3.92
CA ASP A 104 -5.06 -11.41 -5.24
C ASP A 104 -5.71 -12.82 -5.11
N ARG A 105 -6.16 -13.38 -6.24
CA ARG A 105 -6.81 -14.69 -6.28
C ARG A 105 -5.95 -15.82 -5.71
N SER A 106 -4.65 -15.68 -5.75
CA SER A 106 -3.70 -16.68 -5.24
C SER A 106 -3.40 -16.53 -3.75
N GLY A 107 -3.76 -15.37 -3.14
CA GLY A 107 -3.47 -15.05 -1.75
C GLY A 107 -2.20 -14.22 -1.55
N HIS A 108 -1.60 -13.70 -2.63
CA HIS A 108 -0.49 -12.74 -2.55
C HIS A 108 -1.04 -11.32 -2.38
N ILE A 109 -0.27 -10.45 -1.71
CA ILE A 109 -0.68 -9.06 -1.53
C ILE A 109 -0.52 -8.22 -2.80
N ARG A 110 -1.30 -7.16 -2.86
CA ARG A 110 -1.19 -6.03 -3.77
C ARG A 110 -1.38 -4.74 -3.00
N LEU A 111 -0.39 -3.86 -3.04
CA LEU A 111 -0.54 -2.49 -2.57
C LEU A 111 -1.41 -1.73 -3.57
N ILE A 112 -2.45 -1.09 -3.07
CA ILE A 112 -3.39 -0.32 -3.88
C ILE A 112 -3.36 1.15 -3.45
N ASP A 113 -4.02 2.00 -4.24
CA ASP A 113 -4.26 3.42 -3.94
C ASP A 113 -2.99 4.26 -3.77
N LEU A 114 -2.36 4.58 -4.90
CA LEU A 114 -1.22 5.49 -5.00
C LEU A 114 -1.62 6.97 -5.13
N GLY A 115 -2.88 7.32 -4.86
CA GLY A 115 -3.40 8.68 -4.97
C GLY A 115 -2.71 9.68 -4.04
N LEU A 116 -2.21 9.22 -2.90
CA LEU A 116 -1.42 10.03 -1.97
C LEU A 116 0.10 9.87 -2.18
N ALA A 117 0.56 8.97 -3.06
CA ALA A 117 1.97 8.74 -3.26
C ALA A 117 2.68 9.96 -3.87
N GLN A 118 3.97 10.10 -3.57
CA GLN A 118 4.83 11.18 -4.08
C GLN A 118 6.09 10.60 -4.67
N ASP A 119 6.45 11.02 -5.89
CA ASP A 119 7.72 10.66 -6.52
C ASP A 119 8.75 11.78 -6.42
N GLY A 120 10.02 11.44 -6.70
CA GLY A 120 11.16 12.37 -6.59
C GLY A 120 11.65 12.61 -5.17
N VAL A 121 11.27 11.76 -4.21
CA VAL A 121 11.62 11.92 -2.79
C VAL A 121 12.95 11.25 -2.50
N THR A 122 13.91 12.02 -1.99
CA THR A 122 15.25 11.56 -1.59
C THR A 122 15.61 12.08 -0.21
N SER A 123 16.74 11.65 0.37
CA SER A 123 17.25 12.21 1.62
C SER A 123 17.56 13.71 1.54
N SER A 124 17.91 14.21 0.33
CA SER A 124 18.19 15.62 0.06
C SER A 124 16.98 16.40 -0.47
N ASN A 125 15.92 15.71 -0.93
CA ASN A 125 14.68 16.30 -1.40
C ASN A 125 13.50 15.68 -0.65
N LYS A 126 13.34 16.09 0.59
CA LYS A 126 12.24 15.66 1.47
C LYS A 126 10.95 16.36 1.12
N ILE A 127 9.85 15.82 1.60
CA ILE A 127 8.49 16.37 1.43
C ILE A 127 7.89 16.71 2.79
N SER A 128 6.92 17.63 2.79
CA SER A 128 6.21 18.09 3.98
C SER A 128 4.70 17.90 3.88
N GLY A 129 3.99 18.20 4.95
CA GLY A 129 2.54 18.18 5.05
C GLY A 129 1.95 16.91 5.64
N VAL A 130 0.83 17.06 6.34
CA VAL A 130 0.12 15.98 7.03
C VAL A 130 -0.76 15.24 6.02
N THR A 131 -0.33 14.05 5.64
CA THR A 131 -1.00 13.23 4.62
C THR A 131 -1.08 11.78 5.07
N GLY A 132 -2.21 11.10 4.78
CA GLY A 132 -2.45 9.70 5.09
C GLY A 132 -3.51 9.48 6.16
N THR A 133 -3.54 8.29 6.74
CA THR A 133 -4.49 7.88 7.77
C THR A 133 -3.87 7.99 9.16
N LEU A 134 -4.42 8.83 10.04
CA LEU A 134 -3.84 9.24 11.33
C LEU A 134 -3.15 8.11 12.13
N GLN A 135 -3.80 6.96 12.25
CA GLN A 135 -3.29 5.85 13.09
C GLN A 135 -2.02 5.19 12.53
N PHE A 136 -1.74 5.39 11.24
CA PHE A 136 -0.60 4.82 10.52
C PHE A 136 0.49 5.86 10.23
N MET A 137 0.22 7.15 10.47
CA MET A 137 1.18 8.23 10.25
C MET A 137 2.37 8.13 11.20
N ALA A 138 3.56 8.40 10.66
CA ALA A 138 4.79 8.47 11.43
C ALA A 138 4.86 9.74 12.30
N PRO A 139 5.67 9.75 13.39
CA PRO A 139 5.81 10.90 14.28
C PRO A 139 6.16 12.20 13.54
N GLU A 140 7.12 12.16 12.62
CA GLU A 140 7.60 13.30 11.84
C GLU A 140 6.48 13.93 10.99
N VAL A 141 5.57 13.11 10.42
CA VAL A 141 4.40 13.61 9.68
C VAL A 141 3.44 14.34 10.60
N LEU A 142 3.20 13.83 11.81
CA LEU A 142 2.29 14.43 12.79
C LEU A 142 2.89 15.68 13.49
N LEU A 143 4.21 15.82 13.44
CA LEU A 143 4.96 16.99 13.93
C LEU A 143 5.17 18.04 12.84
N GLU A 144 4.65 17.77 11.62
CA GLU A 144 4.79 18.63 10.43
C GLU A 144 6.25 18.88 10.04
N GLU A 145 7.13 17.92 10.33
CA GLU A 145 8.54 17.92 9.90
C GLU A 145 8.67 17.43 8.46
N ASP A 146 9.78 17.75 7.81
CA ASP A 146 10.12 17.21 6.50
C ASP A 146 10.47 15.72 6.59
N TYR A 147 9.92 14.91 5.69
CA TYR A 147 10.05 13.46 5.72
C TYR A 147 10.37 12.85 4.34
N ASP A 148 10.80 11.61 4.37
CA ASP A 148 11.13 10.78 3.20
C ASP A 148 10.49 9.40 3.26
N THR A 149 11.08 8.40 2.61
CA THR A 149 10.60 7.01 2.55
C THR A 149 10.47 6.32 3.92
N ALA A 150 11.10 6.87 4.96
CA ALA A 150 11.06 6.32 6.31
C ALA A 150 9.64 6.20 6.87
N VAL A 151 8.71 7.06 6.44
CA VAL A 151 7.31 7.05 6.91
C VAL A 151 6.57 5.77 6.54
N ASP A 152 6.88 5.18 5.38
CA ASP A 152 6.25 3.92 4.95
C ASP A 152 6.69 2.73 5.82
N TRP A 153 7.93 2.73 6.29
CA TRP A 153 8.44 1.70 7.22
C TRP A 153 7.78 1.80 8.60
N TRP A 154 7.50 3.01 9.09
CA TRP A 154 6.68 3.19 10.28
C TRP A 154 5.29 2.63 10.09
N SER A 155 4.62 3.00 8.99
CA SER A 155 3.27 2.52 8.66
C SER A 155 3.23 0.99 8.55
N LEU A 156 4.25 0.37 7.94
CA LEU A 156 4.41 -1.09 7.94
C LEU A 156 4.48 -1.65 9.37
N GLY A 157 5.23 -1.02 10.28
CA GLY A 157 5.29 -1.43 11.69
C GLY A 157 3.91 -1.42 12.35
N ILE A 158 3.08 -0.40 12.08
CA ILE A 158 1.70 -0.37 12.57
C ILE A 158 0.85 -1.49 11.95
N VAL A 159 0.99 -1.75 10.64
CA VAL A 159 0.30 -2.87 9.97
C VAL A 159 0.70 -4.21 10.57
N VAL A 160 2.00 -4.43 10.83
CA VAL A 160 2.51 -5.66 11.48
C VAL A 160 1.89 -5.84 12.87
N SER A 161 1.78 -4.76 13.67
CA SER A 161 1.12 -4.82 14.96
C SER A 161 -0.37 -5.21 14.84
N TRP A 162 -1.08 -4.65 13.86
CA TRP A 162 -2.46 -5.05 13.59
C TRP A 162 -2.59 -6.51 13.17
N MET A 163 -1.70 -7.00 12.31
CA MET A 163 -1.70 -8.41 11.93
C MET A 163 -1.43 -9.33 13.13
N ALA A 164 -0.40 -9.03 13.91
CA ALA A 164 0.08 -9.92 14.97
C ALA A 164 -0.71 -9.82 16.28
N ALA A 165 -1.26 -8.64 16.61
CA ALA A 165 -1.89 -8.38 17.89
C ALA A 165 -3.36 -7.89 17.79
N GLY A 166 -3.88 -7.67 16.59
CA GLY A 166 -5.23 -7.16 16.37
C GLY A 166 -5.44 -5.70 16.78
N GLN A 167 -4.37 -4.97 17.12
CA GLN A 167 -4.48 -3.61 17.62
C GLN A 167 -3.23 -2.76 17.32
N SER A 168 -3.41 -1.43 17.38
CA SER A 168 -2.28 -0.50 17.31
C SER A 168 -1.48 -0.49 18.60
N PRO A 169 -0.11 -0.43 18.54
CA PRO A 169 0.75 -0.32 19.74
C PRO A 169 0.62 1.03 20.44
N PHE A 170 -0.08 1.98 19.81
CA PHE A 170 -0.35 3.33 20.33
C PHE A 170 -1.84 3.58 20.57
N TYR A 171 -2.62 2.52 20.81
CA TYR A 171 -4.05 2.67 21.05
C TYR A 171 -4.36 3.52 22.30
N HIS A 172 -5.09 4.60 22.12
CA HIS A 172 -5.51 5.53 23.19
C HIS A 172 -6.96 6.01 22.97
N GLY A 173 -7.83 5.15 22.44
CA GLY A 173 -9.22 5.49 22.09
C GLY A 173 -9.32 6.33 20.79
N SER A 174 -10.48 6.92 20.55
CA SER A 174 -10.80 7.66 19.31
C SER A 174 -10.42 9.16 19.36
N ILE A 175 -9.90 9.65 20.48
CA ILE A 175 -9.60 11.08 20.64
C ILE A 175 -8.31 11.43 19.89
N ARG A 176 -8.42 12.12 18.75
CA ARG A 176 -7.31 12.50 17.85
C ARG A 176 -6.06 13.01 18.62
N ARG A 177 -6.23 13.97 19.53
CA ARG A 177 -5.12 14.57 20.31
C ARG A 177 -4.39 13.52 21.17
N LYS A 178 -5.09 12.55 21.75
CA LYS A 178 -4.49 11.47 22.56
C LYS A 178 -3.69 10.52 21.67
N VAL A 179 -4.20 10.18 20.49
CA VAL A 179 -3.51 9.34 19.50
C VAL A 179 -2.22 10.02 19.04
N ILE A 180 -2.27 11.29 18.64
CA ILE A 180 -1.08 12.07 18.24
C ILE A 180 -0.04 12.07 19.35
N LYS A 181 -0.43 12.40 20.61
CA LYS A 181 0.48 12.39 21.76
C LYS A 181 1.10 11.02 22.00
N ALA A 182 0.35 9.94 21.77
CA ALA A 182 0.87 8.59 21.93
C ALA A 182 1.90 8.26 20.84
N ILE A 183 1.58 8.51 19.59
CA ILE A 183 2.48 8.26 18.45
C ILE A 183 3.79 9.07 18.58
N THR A 184 3.70 10.35 18.96
CA THR A 184 4.87 11.24 18.97
C THR A 184 5.73 11.10 20.23
N ARG A 185 5.15 10.72 21.39
CA ARG A 185 5.84 10.85 22.70
C ARG A 185 5.91 9.57 23.52
N LYS A 186 5.10 8.52 23.21
CA LYS A 186 5.08 7.31 24.05
C LYS A 186 5.78 6.16 23.36
N GLU A 187 6.36 5.26 24.14
CA GLU A 187 6.86 3.98 23.65
C GLU A 187 5.70 3.08 23.21
N PRO A 188 5.90 2.25 22.17
CA PRO A 188 4.90 1.30 21.74
C PRO A 188 4.64 0.25 22.82
N LYS A 189 3.37 -0.11 23.01
CA LYS A 189 2.97 -1.16 23.94
C LYS A 189 2.56 -2.41 23.19
N PHE A 190 3.17 -3.53 23.55
CA PHE A 190 2.88 -4.84 22.95
C PHE A 190 2.28 -5.77 23.99
N PRO A 191 1.35 -6.68 23.59
CA PRO A 191 0.85 -7.73 24.47
C PRO A 191 1.99 -8.64 24.95
N PRO A 192 1.92 -9.15 26.20
CA PRO A 192 2.98 -9.99 26.77
C PRO A 192 3.13 -11.33 26.04
N TRP A 193 2.09 -11.80 25.36
CA TRP A 193 2.08 -13.04 24.58
C TRP A 193 2.63 -12.89 23.16
N LEU A 194 2.98 -11.65 22.73
CA LEU A 194 3.48 -11.43 21.39
C LEU A 194 4.83 -12.14 21.20
N ASP A 195 4.97 -12.83 20.08
CA ASP A 195 6.21 -13.49 19.68
C ASP A 195 7.42 -12.55 19.76
N ALA A 196 8.55 -13.08 20.28
CA ALA A 196 9.73 -12.28 20.56
C ALA A 196 10.36 -11.67 19.31
N ASP A 197 10.33 -12.36 18.18
CA ASP A 197 10.93 -11.88 16.93
C ASP A 197 10.05 -10.81 16.28
N VAL A 198 8.70 -10.96 16.35
CA VAL A 198 7.77 -9.90 15.95
C VAL A 198 7.95 -8.67 16.82
N LYS A 199 8.02 -8.84 18.14
CA LYS A 199 8.26 -7.72 19.07
C LYS A 199 9.53 -6.97 18.71
N HIS A 200 10.63 -7.69 18.51
CA HIS A 200 11.92 -7.09 18.13
C HIS A 200 11.82 -6.36 16.77
N LEU A 201 11.14 -6.95 15.77
CA LEU A 201 10.88 -6.30 14.48
C LEU A 201 10.13 -4.98 14.68
N LEU A 202 9.05 -4.99 15.47
CA LEU A 202 8.23 -3.81 15.76
C LEU A 202 9.02 -2.72 16.47
N GLU A 203 9.85 -3.06 17.44
CA GLU A 203 10.74 -2.12 18.14
C GLU A 203 11.71 -1.43 17.19
N ARG A 204 12.10 -2.10 16.08
CA ARG A 204 13.00 -1.54 15.05
C ARG A 204 12.26 -0.72 13.99
N LEU A 205 11.07 -1.12 13.61
CA LEU A 205 10.25 -0.37 12.65
C LEU A 205 9.63 0.89 13.26
N LEU A 206 9.31 0.86 14.57
CA LEU A 206 8.64 1.94 15.28
C LEU A 206 9.61 2.87 16.06
N ARG A 207 10.86 2.98 15.59
CA ARG A 207 11.79 4.00 16.08
C ARG A 207 11.26 5.39 15.74
N LYS A 208 11.24 6.29 16.75
CA LYS A 208 10.73 7.65 16.57
C LYS A 208 11.58 8.43 15.58
N LYS A 209 12.88 8.31 15.66
CA LYS A 209 13.83 8.93 14.73
C LYS A 209 13.84 8.16 13.40
N PRO A 210 13.52 8.80 12.28
CA PRO A 210 13.46 8.14 10.97
C PRO A 210 14.74 7.41 10.58
N GLU A 211 15.91 8.03 10.87
CA GLU A 211 17.23 7.50 10.52
C GLU A 211 17.62 6.24 11.32
N GLU A 212 17.00 5.99 12.47
CA GLU A 212 17.20 4.78 13.28
C GLU A 212 16.22 3.65 12.91
N ARG A 213 15.29 3.91 11.98
CA ARG A 213 14.20 2.99 11.63
C ARG A 213 14.69 1.89 10.71
N LEU A 214 14.30 0.64 11.00
CA LEU A 214 14.59 -0.49 10.12
C LEU A 214 13.95 -0.28 8.75
N GLY A 215 14.66 -0.64 7.68
CA GLY A 215 14.30 -0.32 6.30
C GLY A 215 15.02 0.93 5.78
N VAL A 216 15.46 1.83 6.69
CA VAL A 216 16.30 3.01 6.37
C VAL A 216 17.77 2.73 6.68
N TYR A 217 18.12 2.51 7.96
CA TYR A 217 19.51 2.29 8.36
C TYR A 217 20.04 0.90 8.02
N ARG A 218 19.17 -0.10 7.88
CA ARG A 218 19.50 -1.47 7.48
C ARG A 218 18.40 -2.06 6.62
N ASN A 219 18.79 -2.94 5.72
CA ASN A 219 17.84 -3.70 4.93
C ASN A 219 16.99 -4.60 5.85
N ILE A 220 15.68 -4.48 5.76
CA ILE A 220 14.72 -5.27 6.54
C ILE A 220 14.88 -6.79 6.34
N ARG A 221 15.35 -7.21 5.16
CA ARG A 221 15.52 -8.64 4.80
C ARG A 221 16.49 -9.38 5.72
N GLY A 222 17.47 -8.69 6.29
CA GLY A 222 18.42 -9.29 7.22
C GLY A 222 17.93 -9.39 8.67
N HIS A 223 16.66 -9.12 8.95
CA HIS A 223 16.11 -9.27 10.29
C HIS A 223 15.72 -10.73 10.54
N ARG A 224 16.10 -11.30 11.70
CA ARG A 224 15.87 -12.72 12.07
C ARG A 224 14.42 -13.18 11.93
N PHE A 225 13.43 -12.29 12.02
CA PHE A 225 12.04 -12.61 11.78
C PHE A 225 11.79 -13.20 10.38
N PHE A 226 12.67 -12.92 9.43
CA PHE A 226 12.58 -13.38 8.04
C PHE A 226 13.56 -14.51 7.70
N ASP A 227 14.21 -15.14 8.66
CA ASP A 227 15.23 -16.19 8.38
C ASP A 227 14.68 -17.37 7.58
N THR A 228 13.37 -17.60 7.62
CA THR A 228 12.70 -18.66 6.85
C THR A 228 12.19 -18.20 5.49
N ILE A 229 12.40 -16.95 5.10
CA ILE A 229 11.94 -16.40 3.82
C ILE A 229 13.03 -16.53 2.76
N ASP A 230 12.71 -17.25 1.70
CA ASP A 230 13.47 -17.20 0.46
C ASP A 230 12.98 -16.00 -0.37
N TRP A 231 13.77 -14.92 -0.36
CA TRP A 231 13.42 -13.64 -0.99
C TRP A 231 13.34 -13.74 -2.51
N GLU A 232 14.16 -14.55 -3.17
CA GLU A 232 14.13 -14.72 -4.62
C GLU A 232 12.84 -15.42 -5.05
N VAL A 233 12.49 -16.51 -4.35
CA VAL A 233 11.25 -17.24 -4.59
C VAL A 233 10.02 -16.39 -4.28
N LEU A 234 10.08 -15.54 -3.23
CA LEU A 234 9.03 -14.63 -2.85
C LEU A 234 8.80 -13.55 -3.92
N GLU A 235 9.86 -12.88 -4.37
CA GLU A 235 9.79 -11.81 -5.37
C GLU A 235 9.23 -12.29 -6.71
N LEU A 236 9.50 -13.53 -7.07
CA LEU A 236 8.93 -14.17 -8.26
C LEU A 236 7.50 -14.69 -8.05
N LYS A 237 6.90 -14.47 -6.86
CA LYS A 237 5.59 -15.05 -6.47
C LYS A 237 5.51 -16.56 -6.64
N ARG A 238 6.62 -17.26 -6.45
CA ARG A 238 6.70 -18.71 -6.47
C ARG A 238 6.50 -19.34 -5.09
N SER A 239 6.58 -18.54 -4.02
CA SER A 239 6.18 -18.95 -2.67
C SER A 239 4.70 -19.25 -2.65
N ARG A 240 4.31 -20.34 -1.99
CA ARG A 240 2.89 -20.70 -1.87
C ARG A 240 2.25 -19.87 -0.73
N PRO A 241 1.25 -19.04 -1.02
CA PRO A 241 0.52 -18.35 0.04
C PRO A 241 -0.17 -19.30 1.00
N LEU A 242 -0.16 -18.95 2.28
CA LEU A 242 -0.75 -19.74 3.35
C LEU A 242 -2.29 -19.67 3.35
N PHE A 243 -2.84 -18.60 2.82
CA PHE A 243 -4.26 -18.36 2.70
C PHE A 243 -4.67 -18.35 1.22
N LYS A 244 -5.74 -19.10 0.92
CA LYS A 244 -6.40 -19.02 -0.39
C LYS A 244 -7.74 -18.33 -0.18
N PRO A 245 -7.97 -17.16 -0.78
CA PRO A 245 -9.26 -16.50 -0.73
C PRO A 245 -10.39 -17.41 -1.21
N PHE A 246 -11.51 -17.39 -0.53
CA PHE A 246 -12.68 -18.20 -0.89
C PHE A 246 -13.14 -17.90 -2.32
N LYS A 247 -13.48 -18.96 -3.05
CA LYS A 247 -13.89 -18.95 -4.44
C LYS A 247 -15.27 -18.30 -4.70
N GLU A 248 -15.98 -17.91 -3.66
CA GLU A 248 -17.39 -17.51 -3.66
C GLU A 248 -17.64 -16.00 -3.53
N ILE A 249 -16.89 -15.16 -4.21
CA ILE A 249 -17.35 -13.77 -4.41
C ILE A 249 -17.70 -13.61 -5.87
N LEU A 250 -18.95 -13.94 -6.14
CA LEU A 250 -19.87 -13.44 -7.17
C LEU A 250 -19.24 -12.62 -8.31
N GLU A 251 -19.30 -13.22 -9.48
CA GLU A 251 -19.34 -12.55 -10.78
C GLU A 251 -20.50 -11.54 -10.86
N ASN A 252 -20.39 -10.40 -10.21
CA ASN A 252 -21.29 -9.29 -10.48
C ASN A 252 -20.85 -8.65 -11.82
N ARG A 253 -21.45 -9.11 -12.90
CA ARG A 253 -21.24 -8.65 -14.27
C ARG A 253 -21.95 -7.31 -14.51
N ASN A 254 -21.55 -6.25 -13.86
CA ASN A 254 -21.90 -4.91 -14.30
C ASN A 254 -20.77 -4.40 -15.20
N MET A 255 -20.87 -4.68 -16.51
CA MET A 255 -20.01 -4.03 -17.51
C MET A 255 -20.47 -2.57 -17.68
N LEU A 256 -19.69 -1.65 -17.13
CA LEU A 256 -19.82 -0.22 -17.43
C LEU A 256 -19.19 0.03 -18.81
N TRP A 257 -20.00 0.38 -19.78
CA TRP A 257 -19.50 0.94 -21.03
C TRP A 257 -19.15 2.41 -20.81
N LEU A 258 -17.89 2.75 -21.03
CA LEU A 258 -17.43 4.14 -21.00
C LEU A 258 -17.82 4.78 -22.34
N GLU A 259 -18.75 5.74 -22.30
CA GLU A 259 -19.05 6.55 -23.48
C GLU A 259 -17.85 7.44 -23.83
N ASP A 260 -17.50 7.44 -25.10
CA ASP A 260 -16.37 8.19 -25.67
C ASP A 260 -16.80 9.66 -25.88
N LYS A 261 -16.88 10.43 -24.79
CA LYS A 261 -17.16 11.88 -24.85
C LYS A 261 -15.85 12.65 -24.79
N THR A 262 -15.64 13.53 -25.76
CA THR A 262 -14.47 14.42 -25.78
C THR A 262 -14.39 15.23 -24.48
N PRO A 263 -13.25 15.24 -23.77
CA PRO A 263 -13.12 15.96 -22.52
C PRO A 263 -13.26 17.47 -22.72
N LEU A 264 -14.02 18.14 -21.85
CA LEU A 264 -14.11 19.62 -21.82
C LEU A 264 -12.76 20.26 -21.41
N HIS A 265 -11.99 19.58 -20.59
CA HIS A 265 -10.67 19.98 -20.13
C HIS A 265 -9.74 18.75 -20.23
N PRO A 266 -9.18 18.47 -21.41
CA PRO A 266 -8.26 17.34 -21.56
C PRO A 266 -7.00 17.57 -20.74
N MET A 267 -6.54 16.51 -20.07
CA MET A 267 -5.21 16.46 -19.47
C MET A 267 -4.31 15.76 -20.48
N ASP A 268 -3.40 16.51 -21.09
CA ASP A 268 -2.50 15.98 -22.11
C ASP A 268 -1.63 14.84 -21.53
N GLY A 269 -1.54 13.74 -22.28
CA GLY A 269 -0.77 12.57 -21.88
C GLY A 269 -1.42 11.70 -20.77
N PHE A 270 -2.66 12.00 -20.32
CA PHE A 270 -3.32 11.20 -19.28
C PHE A 270 -3.81 9.83 -19.79
N SER A 271 -4.28 9.75 -21.03
CA SER A 271 -4.83 8.49 -21.54
C SER A 271 -3.75 7.45 -21.77
N TYR A 272 -3.96 6.26 -21.22
CA TYR A 272 -3.04 5.13 -21.29
C TYR A 272 -3.81 3.82 -21.47
N THR A 273 -3.22 2.89 -22.22
CA THR A 273 -3.76 1.53 -22.39
C THR A 273 -2.60 0.53 -22.43
N SER A 274 -2.58 -0.43 -21.53
CA SER A 274 -1.51 -1.42 -21.48
C SER A 274 -1.60 -2.42 -22.64
N PRO A 275 -0.47 -2.98 -23.11
CA PRO A 275 -0.46 -4.02 -24.13
C PRO A 275 -1.26 -5.28 -23.73
N SER A 276 -1.27 -5.63 -22.45
CA SER A 276 -2.07 -6.74 -21.92
C SER A 276 -3.57 -6.48 -22.06
N TRP A 277 -4.01 -5.26 -21.77
CA TRP A 277 -5.41 -4.83 -21.95
C TRP A 277 -5.84 -4.87 -23.42
N THR A 278 -5.01 -4.33 -24.31
CA THR A 278 -5.27 -4.36 -25.75
C THR A 278 -5.44 -5.78 -26.29
N ARG A 279 -4.57 -6.73 -25.82
CA ARG A 279 -4.71 -8.15 -26.18
C ARG A 279 -6.00 -8.76 -25.64
N MET A 280 -6.42 -8.42 -24.42
CA MET A 280 -7.66 -8.92 -23.82
C MET A 280 -8.91 -8.42 -24.55
N LEU A 281 -8.95 -7.12 -24.91
CA LEU A 281 -10.07 -6.54 -25.68
C LEU A 281 -10.23 -7.22 -27.05
N ARG A 282 -9.14 -7.57 -27.72
CA ARG A 282 -9.19 -8.32 -28.99
C ARG A 282 -9.80 -9.71 -28.83
N ARG A 283 -9.63 -10.37 -27.68
CA ARG A 283 -10.24 -11.68 -27.38
C ARG A 283 -11.73 -11.63 -27.04
N ILE A 284 -12.22 -10.48 -26.58
CA ILE A 284 -13.64 -10.28 -26.22
C ILE A 284 -14.48 -9.89 -27.47
N ARG A 285 -13.83 -9.33 -28.51
CA ARG A 285 -14.49 -8.91 -29.75
C ARG A 285 -14.56 -10.02 -30.79
N LEU A 286 -14.07 -11.22 -30.50
CA LEU A 286 -14.23 -12.45 -31.27
C LEU A 286 -15.22 -13.39 -30.56
#